data_5b1697cef6be897f313e66e0cfa6816f
#
_entry.id   5b1697cef6be897f313e66e0cfa6816f
#
_cell.length_a   1.000
_cell.length_b   1.000
_cell.length_c   1.000
_cell.angle_alpha   90.00
_cell.angle_beta   90.00
_cell.angle_gamma   90.00
#
_symmetry.space_group_name_H-M   'P 1'
#
loop_
_entity.id
_entity.type
_entity.pdbx_description
1 polymer ?
#
loop_
_entity_poly.entity_id
_entity_poly.type
_entity_poly.pdbx_seq_one_letter_code
_entity_poly.pdbx_strand_id
1 'polypeptide(L)'
;VYPCIVHMAEVFIAGLNFAGLYWFQYKLYLQKYMATKRKIRVCVAGATGWAGSALCKGIVLTEDLELVCGISRSCVNKNLRELLDLPDGESIPVFGAIEDSLKVAYDVLVDYTKADAARHQIVVALKHQVNVVVGTSGLSDQDYEEIEAVANQTQQSVLAVGNFAISVVLLNKFAQMAAKYMPQWEIIDYASDQKPDSPSGSALELAYKLSQVGKPVHTIAIEDTKGVKETRGATINGTQVHAVRLPGYVISLEAVFGKPDEKLTIKHEAGSSAAPYVDGALLAIREVGSFKGLKRGLDSIM
;
A
#
# COMPACT_ATOMS: atom_id res chain seq x y z
N VAL A 1 -48.63 32.30 35.42
CA VAL A 1 -47.45 31.37 35.47
C VAL A 1 -47.48 30.37 34.32
N TYR A 2 -48.63 30.13 33.66
CA TYR A 2 -48.75 29.12 32.55
C TYR A 2 -48.36 29.62 31.14
N PRO A 3 -48.37 30.91 30.76
CA PRO A 3 -48.01 31.32 29.38
C PRO A 3 -46.53 31.24 29.05
N CYS A 4 -45.64 31.37 30.03
CA CYS A 4 -44.20 31.35 29.78
C CYS A 4 -43.63 29.96 29.45
N ILE A 5 -44.22 28.90 30.00
CA ILE A 5 -43.73 27.52 29.80
C ILE A 5 -44.07 27.02 28.38
N VAL A 6 -45.24 27.40 27.87
CA VAL A 6 -45.69 27.00 26.52
C VAL A 6 -44.83 27.70 25.47
N HIS A 7 -44.50 28.97 25.67
CA HIS A 7 -43.64 29.71 24.70
C HIS A 7 -42.19 29.24 24.70
N MET A 8 -41.66 28.82 25.84
CA MET A 8 -40.32 28.21 25.89
C MET A 8 -40.27 26.79 25.22
N ALA A 9 -41.39 26.01 25.35
CA ALA A 9 -41.49 24.73 24.70
C ALA A 9 -41.59 24.84 23.16
N GLU A 10 -42.31 25.83 22.65
CA GLU A 10 -42.44 26.08 21.21
C GLU A 10 -41.10 26.57 20.61
N VAL A 11 -40.35 27.42 21.29
CA VAL A 11 -39.00 27.88 20.86
C VAL A 11 -38.02 26.72 20.91
N PHE A 12 -38.11 25.80 21.87
CA PHE A 12 -37.24 24.65 21.97
C PHE A 12 -37.55 23.58 20.89
N ILE A 13 -38.84 23.36 20.58
CA ILE A 13 -39.27 22.46 19.52
C ILE A 13 -38.96 23.03 18.14
N ALA A 14 -39.11 24.35 17.94
CA ALA A 14 -38.67 25.04 16.71
C ALA A 14 -37.14 24.96 16.51
N GLY A 15 -36.35 25.11 17.57
CA GLY A 15 -34.90 24.99 17.54
C GLY A 15 -34.42 23.59 17.19
N LEU A 16 -35.07 22.56 17.73
CA LEU A 16 -34.78 21.15 17.40
C LEU A 16 -35.14 20.80 15.95
N ASN A 17 -36.24 21.35 15.42
CA ASN A 17 -36.62 21.18 14.02
C ASN A 17 -35.64 21.90 13.07
N PHE A 18 -35.14 23.08 13.43
CA PHE A 18 -34.14 23.78 12.63
C PHE A 18 -32.81 23.03 12.61
N ALA A 19 -32.30 22.56 13.75
CA ALA A 19 -31.08 21.76 13.81
C ALA A 19 -31.20 20.43 13.05
N GLY A 20 -32.36 19.76 13.14
CA GLY A 20 -32.67 18.54 12.39
C GLY A 20 -32.77 18.80 10.88
N LEU A 21 -33.38 19.91 10.46
CA LEU A 21 -33.44 20.32 9.05
C LEU A 21 -32.07 20.69 8.49
N TYR A 22 -31.25 21.41 9.24
CA TYR A 22 -29.87 21.75 8.86
C TYR A 22 -29.00 20.47 8.78
N TRP A 23 -29.15 19.56 9.71
CA TRP A 23 -28.41 18.29 9.70
C TRP A 23 -28.85 17.40 8.55
N PHE A 24 -30.15 17.35 8.24
CA PHE A 24 -30.69 16.63 7.10
C PHE A 24 -30.28 17.25 5.77
N GLN A 25 -30.31 18.58 5.63
CA GLN A 25 -29.81 19.32 4.45
C GLN A 25 -28.30 19.15 4.31
N TYR A 26 -27.54 19.17 5.39
CA TYR A 26 -26.09 18.91 5.39
C TYR A 26 -25.78 17.46 4.96
N LYS A 27 -26.57 16.50 5.44
CA LYS A 27 -26.46 15.12 5.01
C LYS A 27 -26.81 14.92 3.53
N LEU A 28 -27.87 15.57 3.05
CA LEU A 28 -28.24 15.60 1.63
C LEU A 28 -27.20 16.32 0.78
N TYR A 29 -26.62 17.40 1.26
CA TYR A 29 -25.52 18.12 0.62
C TYR A 29 -24.28 17.23 0.52
N LEU A 30 -23.89 16.58 1.61
CA LEU A 30 -22.79 15.63 1.61
C LEU A 30 -23.07 14.44 0.69
N GLN A 31 -24.27 13.88 0.73
CA GLN A 31 -24.69 12.79 -0.16
C GLN A 31 -24.69 13.20 -1.64
N LYS A 32 -25.18 14.41 -1.94
CA LYS A 32 -25.16 14.99 -3.29
C LYS A 32 -23.74 15.35 -3.73
N TYR A 33 -22.90 15.87 -2.83
CA TYR A 33 -21.50 16.20 -3.10
C TYR A 33 -20.65 14.93 -3.30
N MET A 34 -20.93 13.86 -2.56
CA MET A 34 -20.27 12.57 -2.74
C MET A 34 -20.80 11.80 -3.96
N ALA A 35 -22.11 11.91 -4.27
CA ALA A 35 -22.70 11.28 -5.45
C ALA A 35 -22.29 11.92 -6.79
N THR A 36 -21.70 13.13 -6.77
CA THR A 36 -21.20 13.81 -7.99
C THR A 36 -19.71 13.54 -8.25
N LYS A 37 -18.99 12.90 -7.33
CA LYS A 37 -17.59 12.57 -7.56
C LYS A 37 -17.50 11.33 -8.45
N ARG A 38 -17.07 11.51 -9.70
CA ARG A 38 -16.80 10.40 -10.62
C ARG A 38 -15.90 9.38 -9.97
N LYS A 39 -16.28 8.10 -10.00
CA LYS A 39 -15.42 7.00 -9.54
C LYS A 39 -14.12 6.96 -10.32
N ILE A 40 -13.02 6.64 -9.63
CA ILE A 40 -11.75 6.37 -10.30
C ILE A 40 -11.87 5.00 -10.98
N ARG A 41 -11.70 4.98 -12.28
CA ARG A 41 -11.78 3.77 -13.10
C ARG A 41 -10.45 3.06 -13.14
N VAL A 42 -10.43 1.79 -12.79
CA VAL A 42 -9.20 1.01 -12.56
C VAL A 42 -9.14 -0.19 -13.49
N CYS A 43 -7.98 -0.37 -14.13
CA CYS A 43 -7.58 -1.62 -14.78
C CYS A 43 -6.53 -2.32 -13.90
N VAL A 44 -6.64 -3.64 -13.71
CA VAL A 44 -5.65 -4.43 -12.98
C VAL A 44 -4.94 -5.38 -13.92
N ALA A 45 -3.66 -5.18 -14.14
CA ALA A 45 -2.80 -6.14 -14.84
C ALA A 45 -2.28 -7.20 -13.84
N GLY A 46 -2.39 -8.47 -14.23
CA GLY A 46 -2.21 -9.58 -13.30
C GLY A 46 -3.46 -9.85 -12.44
N ALA A 47 -4.65 -9.47 -12.94
CA ALA A 47 -5.92 -9.51 -12.22
C ALA A 47 -6.30 -10.88 -11.64
N THR A 48 -5.82 -11.98 -12.22
CA THR A 48 -6.08 -13.36 -11.77
C THR A 48 -4.97 -13.94 -10.89
N GLY A 49 -3.92 -13.17 -10.62
CA GLY A 49 -2.84 -13.53 -9.72
C GLY A 49 -3.23 -13.37 -8.25
N TRP A 50 -2.35 -13.82 -7.35
CA TRP A 50 -2.57 -13.81 -5.90
C TRP A 50 -2.90 -12.40 -5.35
N ALA A 51 -2.07 -11.40 -5.63
CA ALA A 51 -2.30 -10.01 -5.19
C ALA A 51 -3.39 -9.30 -6.04
N GLY A 52 -3.37 -9.52 -7.37
CA GLY A 52 -4.32 -8.88 -8.29
C GLY A 52 -5.77 -9.28 -8.03
N SER A 53 -6.03 -10.56 -7.74
CA SER A 53 -7.39 -11.03 -7.43
C SER A 53 -7.93 -10.46 -6.11
N ALA A 54 -7.08 -10.35 -5.10
CA ALA A 54 -7.45 -9.72 -3.84
C ALA A 54 -7.76 -8.21 -4.02
N LEU A 55 -6.95 -7.51 -4.81
CA LEU A 55 -7.20 -6.11 -5.13
C LEU A 55 -8.49 -5.92 -5.93
N CYS A 56 -8.75 -6.77 -6.94
CA CYS A 56 -10.01 -6.72 -7.71
C CYS A 56 -11.23 -6.84 -6.80
N LYS A 57 -11.20 -7.75 -5.82
CA LYS A 57 -12.25 -7.90 -4.79
C LYS A 57 -12.38 -6.63 -3.95
N GLY A 58 -11.26 -6.05 -3.51
CA GLY A 58 -11.24 -4.82 -2.74
C GLY A 58 -11.82 -3.62 -3.50
N ILE A 59 -11.46 -3.45 -4.78
CA ILE A 59 -11.98 -2.36 -5.62
C ILE A 59 -13.52 -2.45 -5.76
N VAL A 60 -14.05 -3.64 -6.04
CA VAL A 60 -15.51 -3.83 -6.23
C VAL A 60 -16.30 -3.52 -4.95
N LEU A 61 -15.71 -3.70 -3.78
CA LEU A 61 -16.33 -3.38 -2.50
C LEU A 61 -16.18 -1.91 -2.08
N THR A 62 -15.51 -1.10 -2.90
CA THR A 62 -15.18 0.29 -2.58
C THR A 62 -16.06 1.25 -3.36
N GLU A 63 -16.67 2.23 -2.69
CA GLU A 63 -17.70 3.11 -3.30
C GLU A 63 -17.13 4.10 -4.32
N ASP A 64 -15.91 4.60 -4.13
CA ASP A 64 -15.25 5.64 -4.93
C ASP A 64 -14.39 5.09 -6.07
N LEU A 65 -14.28 3.75 -6.20
CA LEU A 65 -13.52 3.09 -7.26
C LEU A 65 -14.42 2.22 -8.14
N GLU A 66 -13.99 1.97 -9.37
CA GLU A 66 -14.68 1.12 -10.33
C GLU A 66 -13.67 0.22 -11.06
N LEU A 67 -13.77 -1.10 -10.89
CA LEU A 67 -12.99 -2.07 -11.65
C LEU A 67 -13.63 -2.24 -13.04
N VAL A 68 -12.97 -1.72 -14.08
CA VAL A 68 -13.54 -1.70 -15.44
C VAL A 68 -12.99 -2.78 -16.36
N CYS A 69 -11.79 -3.28 -16.12
CA CYS A 69 -11.22 -4.42 -16.83
C CYS A 69 -10.03 -5.02 -16.08
N GLY A 70 -9.60 -6.20 -16.50
CA GLY A 70 -8.36 -6.83 -16.07
C GLY A 70 -7.49 -7.25 -17.24
N ILE A 71 -6.19 -7.44 -16.99
CA ILE A 71 -5.25 -8.01 -17.95
C ILE A 71 -4.73 -9.33 -17.38
N SER A 72 -4.90 -10.42 -18.15
CA SER A 72 -4.39 -11.75 -17.82
C SER A 72 -4.23 -12.60 -19.07
N ARG A 73 -3.02 -13.08 -19.33
CA ARG A 73 -2.72 -13.91 -20.51
C ARG A 73 -3.43 -15.27 -20.52
N SER A 74 -3.73 -15.81 -19.34
CA SER A 74 -4.37 -17.12 -19.18
C SER A 74 -5.91 -17.09 -19.22
N CYS A 75 -6.53 -15.91 -19.13
CA CYS A 75 -7.97 -15.77 -18.97
C CYS A 75 -8.59 -14.77 -19.97
N VAL A 76 -8.00 -14.65 -21.16
CA VAL A 76 -8.46 -13.70 -22.21
C VAL A 76 -9.92 -13.97 -22.59
N ASN A 77 -10.68 -12.90 -22.83
CA ASN A 77 -12.11 -12.92 -23.22
C ASN A 77 -13.06 -13.54 -22.17
N LYS A 78 -12.59 -13.73 -20.94
CA LYS A 78 -13.44 -14.17 -19.84
C LYS A 78 -13.98 -12.96 -19.07
N ASN A 79 -15.03 -13.21 -18.26
CA ASN A 79 -15.57 -12.23 -17.33
C ASN A 79 -14.86 -12.37 -15.98
N LEU A 80 -14.20 -11.29 -15.53
CA LEU A 80 -13.45 -11.30 -14.27
C LEU A 80 -14.37 -11.50 -13.06
N ARG A 81 -15.63 -11.08 -13.18
CA ARG A 81 -16.64 -11.25 -12.13
C ARG A 81 -16.91 -12.72 -11.81
N GLU A 82 -17.05 -13.53 -12.84
CA GLU A 82 -17.22 -14.98 -12.72
C GLU A 82 -15.94 -15.69 -12.26
N LEU A 83 -14.77 -15.25 -12.79
CA LEU A 83 -13.48 -15.85 -12.44
C LEU A 83 -13.11 -15.67 -10.97
N LEU A 84 -13.52 -14.57 -10.35
CA LEU A 84 -13.12 -14.20 -8.98
C LEU A 84 -14.27 -14.29 -7.99
N ASP A 85 -15.45 -14.77 -8.42
CA ASP A 85 -16.67 -14.81 -7.59
C ASP A 85 -16.95 -13.42 -6.95
N LEU A 86 -17.04 -12.40 -7.81
CA LEU A 86 -17.33 -11.03 -7.39
C LEU A 86 -18.86 -10.83 -7.30
N PRO A 87 -19.33 -9.87 -6.49
CA PRO A 87 -20.75 -9.53 -6.39
C PRO A 87 -21.38 -9.25 -7.76
N ASP A 88 -22.67 -9.47 -7.91
CA ASP A 88 -23.45 -9.24 -9.15
C ASP A 88 -23.26 -7.82 -9.68
N GLY A 89 -23.28 -7.69 -11.01
CA GLY A 89 -23.12 -6.42 -11.71
C GLY A 89 -22.71 -6.60 -13.18
N GLU A 90 -22.32 -5.51 -13.82
CA GLU A 90 -21.89 -5.53 -15.21
C GLU A 90 -20.64 -6.41 -15.41
N SER A 91 -20.53 -7.03 -16.59
CA SER A 91 -19.38 -7.85 -16.96
C SER A 91 -18.09 -7.03 -16.96
N ILE A 92 -17.03 -7.61 -16.40
CA ILE A 92 -15.69 -7.00 -16.36
C ILE A 92 -14.78 -7.81 -17.29
N PRO A 93 -14.45 -7.28 -18.49
CA PRO A 93 -13.69 -8.02 -19.48
C PRO A 93 -12.24 -8.24 -19.06
N VAL A 94 -11.67 -9.38 -19.47
CA VAL A 94 -10.25 -9.69 -19.31
C VAL A 94 -9.56 -9.67 -20.66
N PHE A 95 -8.54 -8.84 -20.80
CA PHE A 95 -7.71 -8.70 -21.99
C PHE A 95 -6.39 -9.46 -21.86
N GLY A 96 -5.79 -9.81 -22.99
CA GLY A 96 -4.49 -10.50 -23.03
C GLY A 96 -3.29 -9.56 -22.98
N ALA A 97 -3.47 -8.32 -23.46
CA ALA A 97 -2.43 -7.31 -23.58
C ALA A 97 -2.97 -5.92 -23.18
N ILE A 98 -2.05 -5.01 -22.87
CA ILE A 98 -2.37 -3.63 -22.48
C ILE A 98 -3.07 -2.89 -23.63
N GLU A 99 -2.63 -3.07 -24.86
CA GLU A 99 -3.16 -2.41 -26.05
C GLU A 99 -4.65 -2.70 -26.27
N ASP A 100 -5.07 -3.92 -25.98
CA ASP A 100 -6.49 -4.29 -26.08
C ASP A 100 -7.31 -3.71 -24.93
N SER A 101 -6.74 -3.60 -23.74
CA SER A 101 -7.44 -3.04 -22.58
C SER A 101 -7.73 -1.54 -22.73
N LEU A 102 -6.94 -0.82 -23.51
CA LEU A 102 -7.14 0.60 -23.79
C LEU A 102 -8.40 0.92 -24.64
N LYS A 103 -9.09 -0.10 -25.15
CA LYS A 103 -10.44 0.04 -25.74
C LYS A 103 -11.48 0.41 -24.66
N VAL A 104 -11.18 0.14 -23.39
CA VAL A 104 -11.97 0.55 -22.24
C VAL A 104 -11.25 1.74 -21.59
N ALA A 105 -11.96 2.86 -21.39
CA ALA A 105 -11.35 4.01 -20.71
C ALA A 105 -11.16 3.71 -19.23
N TYR A 106 -9.97 3.99 -18.68
CA TYR A 106 -9.68 3.93 -17.24
C TYR A 106 -8.67 5.02 -16.85
N ASP A 107 -8.66 5.39 -15.56
CA ASP A 107 -7.85 6.48 -15.02
C ASP A 107 -6.51 5.96 -14.46
N VAL A 108 -6.52 4.72 -13.93
CA VAL A 108 -5.38 4.11 -13.26
C VAL A 108 -5.20 2.66 -13.72
N LEU A 109 -3.97 2.32 -14.08
CA LEU A 109 -3.49 0.95 -14.23
C LEU A 109 -2.79 0.53 -12.94
N VAL A 110 -3.16 -0.62 -12.36
CA VAL A 110 -2.36 -1.27 -11.31
C VAL A 110 -1.66 -2.47 -11.91
N ASP A 111 -0.33 -2.51 -11.84
CA ASP A 111 0.48 -3.60 -12.39
C ASP A 111 1.00 -4.55 -11.31
N TYR A 112 0.49 -5.77 -11.31
CA TYR A 112 0.92 -6.93 -10.50
C TYR A 112 1.40 -8.08 -11.38
N THR A 113 2.16 -7.79 -12.42
CA THR A 113 2.67 -8.81 -13.36
C THR A 113 4.11 -9.22 -13.06
N LYS A 114 4.94 -9.40 -14.07
CA LYS A 114 6.38 -9.66 -13.95
C LYS A 114 7.15 -8.53 -14.62
N ALA A 115 8.38 -8.28 -14.20
CA ALA A 115 9.22 -7.18 -14.69
C ALA A 115 9.28 -7.10 -16.21
N ASP A 116 9.40 -8.24 -16.91
CA ASP A 116 9.46 -8.31 -18.37
C ASP A 116 8.24 -7.69 -19.07
N ALA A 117 7.04 -7.83 -18.46
CA ALA A 117 5.80 -7.28 -18.99
C ALA A 117 5.51 -5.88 -18.44
N ALA A 118 5.83 -5.64 -17.18
CA ALA A 118 5.46 -4.42 -16.45
C ALA A 118 6.02 -3.17 -17.10
N ARG A 119 7.32 -3.13 -17.47
CA ARG A 119 7.94 -1.98 -18.11
C ARG A 119 7.16 -1.54 -19.36
N HIS A 120 6.86 -2.49 -20.25
CA HIS A 120 6.10 -2.21 -21.46
C HIS A 120 4.69 -1.68 -21.15
N GLN A 121 3.98 -2.34 -20.24
CA GLN A 121 2.62 -1.94 -19.84
C GLN A 121 2.59 -0.53 -19.23
N ILE A 122 3.54 -0.20 -18.37
CA ILE A 122 3.66 1.11 -17.74
C ILE A 122 3.87 2.18 -18.81
N VAL A 123 4.83 2.00 -19.70
CA VAL A 123 5.15 2.97 -20.76
C VAL A 123 3.96 3.19 -21.70
N VAL A 124 3.26 2.10 -22.08
CA VAL A 124 2.05 2.20 -22.93
C VAL A 124 0.93 2.95 -22.21
N ALA A 125 0.66 2.63 -20.94
CA ALA A 125 -0.37 3.31 -20.14
C ALA A 125 -0.10 4.83 -20.04
N LEU A 126 1.13 5.21 -19.71
CA LEU A 126 1.53 6.62 -19.60
C LEU A 126 1.31 7.39 -20.90
N LYS A 127 1.68 6.81 -22.04
CA LYS A 127 1.46 7.40 -23.39
C LYS A 127 -0.03 7.57 -23.73
N HIS A 128 -0.91 6.81 -23.09
CA HIS A 128 -2.37 6.91 -23.24
C HIS A 128 -3.02 7.70 -22.09
N GLN A 129 -2.26 8.53 -21.39
CA GLN A 129 -2.75 9.42 -20.32
C GLN A 129 -3.36 8.69 -19.12
N VAL A 130 -2.85 7.49 -18.80
CA VAL A 130 -3.24 6.68 -17.65
C VAL A 130 -2.16 6.76 -16.58
N ASN A 131 -2.53 7.07 -15.33
CA ASN A 131 -1.62 6.97 -14.19
C ASN A 131 -1.36 5.51 -13.81
N VAL A 132 -0.21 5.22 -13.21
CA VAL A 132 0.18 3.83 -12.94
C VAL A 132 0.59 3.61 -11.49
N VAL A 133 0.04 2.58 -10.87
CA VAL A 133 0.51 2.02 -9.60
C VAL A 133 1.24 0.72 -9.90
N VAL A 134 2.50 0.63 -9.50
CA VAL A 134 3.39 -0.51 -9.79
C VAL A 134 3.63 -1.30 -8.51
N GLY A 135 3.15 -2.55 -8.48
CA GLY A 135 3.45 -3.52 -7.43
C GLY A 135 4.34 -4.67 -7.91
N THR A 136 4.71 -4.65 -9.17
CA THR A 136 5.63 -5.63 -9.76
C THR A 136 7.05 -5.41 -9.25
N SER A 137 7.67 -6.45 -8.73
CA SER A 137 9.08 -6.47 -8.32
C SER A 137 10.01 -6.82 -9.49
N GLY A 138 11.30 -6.43 -9.36
CA GLY A 138 12.34 -6.82 -10.29
C GLY A 138 12.56 -5.88 -11.47
N LEU A 139 11.91 -4.71 -11.49
CA LEU A 139 12.31 -3.62 -12.39
C LEU A 139 13.70 -3.12 -12.00
N SER A 140 14.58 -2.92 -12.99
CA SER A 140 15.91 -2.38 -12.82
C SER A 140 15.88 -0.85 -12.64
N ASP A 141 17.00 -0.28 -12.18
CA ASP A 141 17.12 1.17 -12.10
C ASP A 141 17.01 1.83 -13.49
N GLN A 142 17.51 1.18 -14.55
CA GLN A 142 17.36 1.63 -15.93
C GLN A 142 15.88 1.65 -16.37
N ASP A 143 15.09 0.65 -15.96
CA ASP A 143 13.64 0.63 -16.24
C ASP A 143 12.95 1.82 -15.55
N TYR A 144 13.34 2.13 -14.31
CA TYR A 144 12.80 3.27 -13.58
C TYR A 144 13.20 4.61 -14.20
N GLU A 145 14.41 4.76 -14.71
CA GLU A 145 14.84 5.97 -15.43
C GLU A 145 14.00 6.19 -16.70
N GLU A 146 13.74 5.14 -17.49
CA GLU A 146 12.87 5.23 -18.67
C GLU A 146 11.43 5.58 -18.27
N ILE A 147 10.88 4.90 -17.27
CA ILE A 147 9.53 5.16 -16.76
C ILE A 147 9.38 6.61 -16.29
N GLU A 148 10.34 7.11 -15.54
CA GLU A 148 10.34 8.49 -15.04
C GLU A 148 10.40 9.51 -16.20
N ALA A 149 11.24 9.27 -17.19
CA ALA A 149 11.34 10.12 -18.37
C ALA A 149 9.99 10.19 -19.13
N VAL A 150 9.32 9.04 -19.33
CA VAL A 150 8.02 8.99 -20.01
C VAL A 150 6.93 9.63 -19.13
N ALA A 151 6.92 9.39 -17.83
CA ALA A 151 5.95 9.99 -16.89
C ALA A 151 6.05 11.53 -16.92
N ASN A 152 7.27 12.07 -16.90
CA ASN A 152 7.52 13.51 -17.00
C ASN A 152 7.08 14.08 -18.35
N GLN A 153 7.38 13.38 -19.46
CA GLN A 153 7.01 13.80 -20.82
C GLN A 153 5.48 13.82 -20.99
N THR A 154 4.77 12.82 -20.47
CA THR A 154 3.31 12.69 -20.61
C THR A 154 2.54 13.45 -19.55
N GLN A 155 3.21 14.01 -18.55
CA GLN A 155 2.60 14.64 -17.37
C GLN A 155 1.67 13.69 -16.61
N GLN A 156 2.00 12.39 -16.62
CA GLN A 156 1.33 11.37 -15.84
C GLN A 156 2.13 10.99 -14.61
N SER A 157 1.51 10.23 -13.72
CA SER A 157 2.09 9.83 -12.45
C SER A 157 2.32 8.33 -12.39
N VAL A 158 3.44 7.94 -11.80
CA VAL A 158 3.75 6.55 -11.45
C VAL A 158 4.07 6.46 -9.96
N LEU A 159 3.42 5.55 -9.26
CA LEU A 159 3.74 5.20 -7.88
C LEU A 159 4.24 3.76 -7.83
N ALA A 160 5.53 3.56 -7.64
CA ALA A 160 6.14 2.25 -7.50
C ALA A 160 6.24 1.86 -6.02
N VAL A 161 5.59 0.76 -5.63
CA VAL A 161 5.46 0.35 -4.24
C VAL A 161 5.99 -1.07 -4.05
N GLY A 162 7.06 -1.22 -3.28
CA GLY A 162 7.64 -2.53 -2.96
C GLY A 162 6.83 -3.32 -1.93
N ASN A 163 6.06 -2.65 -1.09
CA ASN A 163 5.18 -3.28 -0.09
C ASN A 163 3.96 -2.40 0.18
N PHE A 164 2.77 -2.93 -0.10
CA PHE A 164 1.50 -2.24 0.11
C PHE A 164 0.92 -2.41 1.53
N ALA A 165 1.53 -3.22 2.41
CA ALA A 165 1.04 -3.36 3.77
C ALA A 165 1.25 -2.06 4.56
N ILE A 166 0.17 -1.34 4.85
CA ILE A 166 0.22 -0.06 5.58
C ILE A 166 0.95 -0.22 6.92
N SER A 167 0.74 -1.34 7.62
CA SER A 167 1.40 -1.62 8.89
C SER A 167 2.94 -1.75 8.77
N VAL A 168 3.47 -2.22 7.64
CA VAL A 168 4.93 -2.23 7.38
C VAL A 168 5.44 -0.80 7.16
N VAL A 169 4.69 0.02 6.44
CA VAL A 169 5.04 1.44 6.23
C VAL A 169 5.05 2.19 7.56
N LEU A 170 4.04 1.96 8.41
CA LEU A 170 3.97 2.54 9.75
C LEU A 170 5.12 2.06 10.63
N LEU A 171 5.44 0.75 10.60
CA LEU A 171 6.61 0.21 11.31
C LEU A 171 7.89 0.95 10.89
N ASN A 172 8.12 1.10 9.58
CA ASN A 172 9.29 1.80 9.05
C ASN A 172 9.34 3.28 9.52
N LYS A 173 8.22 4.01 9.45
CA LYS A 173 8.14 5.42 9.90
C LYS A 173 8.38 5.55 11.41
N PHE A 174 7.74 4.69 12.21
CA PHE A 174 7.89 4.73 13.67
C PHE A 174 9.29 4.29 14.11
N ALA A 175 9.89 3.30 13.45
CA ALA A 175 11.26 2.89 13.70
C ALA A 175 12.25 4.01 13.40
N GLN A 176 12.11 4.73 12.27
CA GLN A 176 12.94 5.89 11.95
C GLN A 176 12.75 7.03 12.97
N MET A 177 11.53 7.24 13.47
CA MET A 177 11.28 8.19 14.54
C MET A 177 11.94 7.76 15.85
N ALA A 178 11.79 6.50 16.26
CA ALA A 178 12.39 5.95 17.47
C ALA A 178 13.92 6.04 17.42
N ALA A 179 14.55 5.76 16.28
CA ALA A 179 16.00 5.82 16.11
C ALA A 179 16.62 7.18 16.41
N LYS A 180 15.85 8.29 16.25
CA LYS A 180 16.31 9.65 16.61
C LYS A 180 16.48 9.85 18.12
N TYR A 181 15.80 9.06 18.95
CA TYR A 181 15.75 9.21 20.40
C TYR A 181 16.30 8.02 21.17
N MET A 182 16.39 6.85 20.52
CA MET A 182 16.87 5.59 21.11
C MET A 182 18.02 5.06 20.25
N PRO A 183 19.28 5.31 20.67
CA PRO A 183 20.46 5.11 19.82
C PRO A 183 20.91 3.64 19.69
N GLN A 184 20.24 2.71 20.35
CA GLN A 184 20.55 1.27 20.28
C GLN A 184 19.33 0.54 19.71
N TRP A 185 19.52 -0.17 18.60
CA TRP A 185 18.45 -0.97 17.98
C TRP A 185 19.00 -2.16 17.22
N GLU A 186 18.16 -3.17 17.10
CA GLU A 186 18.37 -4.38 16.28
C GLU A 186 17.07 -4.73 15.55
N ILE A 187 17.15 -5.54 14.49
CA ILE A 187 16.01 -6.00 13.68
C ILE A 187 15.91 -7.51 13.79
N ILE A 188 14.69 -8.04 13.94
CA ILE A 188 14.42 -9.47 13.88
C ILE A 188 13.42 -9.75 12.76
N ASP A 189 13.80 -10.62 11.84
CA ASP A 189 13.05 -11.00 10.63
C ASP A 189 12.58 -12.45 10.78
N TYR A 190 11.26 -12.66 10.88
CA TYR A 190 10.66 -13.98 11.02
C TYR A 190 9.95 -14.36 9.74
N ALA A 191 10.14 -15.57 9.27
CA ALA A 191 9.41 -16.12 8.15
C ALA A 191 9.30 -17.63 8.22
N SER A 192 8.49 -18.21 7.31
CA SER A 192 8.40 -19.66 7.13
C SER A 192 9.77 -20.26 6.81
N ASP A 193 9.99 -21.49 7.26
CA ASP A 193 11.16 -22.32 6.91
C ASP A 193 11.28 -22.60 5.41
N GLN A 194 10.19 -22.42 4.64
CA GLN A 194 10.17 -22.57 3.18
C GLN A 194 10.65 -21.31 2.43
N LYS A 195 10.87 -20.19 3.13
CA LYS A 195 11.34 -18.94 2.51
C LYS A 195 12.87 -19.00 2.33
N PRO A 196 13.37 -19.03 1.07
CA PRO A 196 14.79 -19.24 0.81
C PRO A 196 15.67 -18.01 1.05
N ASP A 197 15.08 -16.81 0.95
CA ASP A 197 15.82 -15.55 1.18
C ASP A 197 15.93 -15.23 2.67
N SER A 198 17.12 -14.79 3.07
CA SER A 198 17.42 -14.38 4.44
C SER A 198 18.53 -13.31 4.43
N PRO A 199 18.25 -12.12 5.01
CA PRO A 199 16.97 -11.67 5.54
C PRO A 199 15.97 -11.33 4.43
N SER A 200 14.70 -11.08 4.81
CA SER A 200 13.67 -10.67 3.88
C SER A 200 13.91 -9.27 3.28
N GLY A 201 13.32 -8.99 2.11
CA GLY A 201 13.38 -7.67 1.50
C GLY A 201 12.88 -6.55 2.42
N SER A 202 11.84 -6.82 3.24
CA SER A 202 11.34 -5.85 4.23
C SER A 202 12.34 -5.56 5.35
N ALA A 203 13.11 -6.55 5.79
CA ALA A 203 14.17 -6.35 6.79
C ALA A 203 15.36 -5.57 6.20
N LEU A 204 15.71 -5.83 4.94
CA LEU A 204 16.74 -5.07 4.22
C LEU A 204 16.31 -3.60 4.04
N GLU A 205 15.05 -3.36 3.66
CA GLU A 205 14.49 -2.01 3.53
C GLU A 205 14.50 -1.27 4.87
N LEU A 206 14.07 -1.91 5.96
CA LEU A 206 14.09 -1.30 7.29
C LEU A 206 15.53 -0.95 7.73
N ALA A 207 16.49 -1.85 7.56
CA ALA A 207 17.90 -1.59 7.86
C ALA A 207 18.45 -0.41 7.05
N TYR A 208 18.12 -0.34 5.76
CA TYR A 208 18.47 0.80 4.91
C TYR A 208 17.83 2.11 5.42
N LYS A 209 16.53 2.12 5.70
CA LYS A 209 15.83 3.33 6.20
C LYS A 209 16.38 3.79 7.55
N LEU A 210 16.71 2.88 8.45
CA LEU A 210 17.35 3.23 9.72
C LEU A 210 18.75 3.82 9.52
N SER A 211 19.53 3.32 8.56
CA SER A 211 20.86 3.85 8.25
C SER A 211 20.83 5.31 7.77
N GLN A 212 19.72 5.77 7.22
CA GLN A 212 19.52 7.17 6.83
C GLN A 212 19.28 8.09 8.05
N VAL A 213 18.88 7.52 9.18
CA VAL A 213 18.75 8.25 10.46
C VAL A 213 20.07 8.30 11.22
N GLY A 214 20.81 7.16 11.24
CA GLY A 214 22.06 7.03 11.94
C GLY A 214 22.56 5.59 11.99
N LYS A 215 23.56 5.35 12.81
CA LYS A 215 24.08 4.01 13.12
C LYS A 215 23.78 3.70 14.58
N PRO A 216 23.38 2.45 14.92
CA PRO A 216 23.18 2.06 16.31
C PRO A 216 24.50 2.11 17.08
N VAL A 217 24.41 2.49 18.34
CA VAL A 217 25.54 2.46 19.27
C VAL A 217 25.59 1.08 19.93
N HIS A 218 26.77 0.46 19.96
CA HIS A 218 27.00 -0.79 20.69
C HIS A 218 27.90 -0.51 21.87
N THR A 219 27.47 -0.87 23.10
CA THR A 219 28.29 -0.77 24.32
C THR A 219 29.52 -1.69 24.24
N ILE A 220 29.32 -2.89 23.67
CA ILE A 220 30.39 -3.83 23.33
C ILE A 220 30.38 -3.96 21.82
N ALA A 221 31.49 -3.69 21.14
CA ALA A 221 31.58 -3.85 19.69
C ALA A 221 31.31 -5.31 19.29
N ILE A 222 30.74 -5.52 18.12
CA ILE A 222 30.39 -6.88 17.65
C ILE A 222 31.63 -7.76 17.58
N GLU A 223 32.77 -7.19 17.22
CA GLU A 223 34.08 -7.84 17.12
C GLU A 223 34.59 -8.29 18.49
N ASP A 224 34.20 -7.63 19.59
CA ASP A 224 34.60 -7.90 20.97
C ASP A 224 33.64 -8.87 21.68
N THR A 225 32.64 -9.41 20.98
CA THR A 225 31.72 -10.41 21.54
C THR A 225 32.51 -11.64 22.01
N LYS A 226 32.30 -12.01 23.27
CA LYS A 226 32.83 -13.24 23.82
C LYS A 226 31.94 -14.42 23.41
N GLY A 227 32.53 -15.50 22.88
CA GLY A 227 31.82 -16.69 22.41
C GLY A 227 31.56 -16.63 20.88
N VAL A 228 30.39 -17.11 20.46
CA VAL A 228 30.02 -17.25 19.05
C VAL A 228 29.48 -15.93 18.51
N LYS A 229 30.29 -15.19 17.77
CA LYS A 229 29.97 -13.83 17.27
C LYS A 229 28.76 -13.83 16.33
N GLU A 230 28.56 -14.90 15.58
CA GLU A 230 27.43 -15.08 14.65
C GLU A 230 26.06 -15.02 15.34
N THR A 231 26.01 -15.25 16.67
CA THR A 231 24.76 -15.10 17.46
C THR A 231 24.29 -13.65 17.57
N ARG A 232 25.16 -12.68 17.25
CA ARG A 232 24.82 -11.25 17.20
C ARG A 232 24.18 -10.85 15.88
N GLY A 233 23.86 -11.82 15.01
CA GLY A 233 23.26 -11.60 13.70
C GLY A 233 24.23 -11.02 12.66
N ALA A 234 23.70 -10.63 11.51
CA ALA A 234 24.46 -10.01 10.44
C ALA A 234 24.38 -8.48 10.52
N THR A 235 25.52 -7.80 10.27
CA THR A 235 25.53 -6.33 10.16
C THR A 235 25.10 -5.90 8.76
N ILE A 236 23.93 -5.27 8.65
CA ILE A 236 23.36 -4.78 7.40
C ILE A 236 23.12 -3.28 7.52
N ASN A 237 23.78 -2.49 6.66
CA ASN A 237 23.73 -1.03 6.72
C ASN A 237 24.04 -0.47 8.13
N GLY A 238 24.88 -1.17 8.89
CA GLY A 238 25.26 -0.80 10.26
C GLY A 238 24.32 -1.32 11.35
N THR A 239 23.19 -1.93 11.01
CA THR A 239 22.22 -2.51 11.95
C THR A 239 22.40 -4.02 12.07
N GLN A 240 22.32 -4.56 13.29
CA GLN A 240 22.28 -6.01 13.50
C GLN A 240 20.91 -6.56 13.11
N VAL A 241 20.92 -7.54 12.23
CA VAL A 241 19.72 -8.20 11.70
C VAL A 241 19.79 -9.69 12.02
N HIS A 242 18.74 -10.18 12.68
CA HIS A 242 18.58 -11.59 13.02
C HIS A 242 17.46 -12.18 12.16
N ALA A 243 17.63 -13.39 11.64
CA ALA A 243 16.62 -14.04 10.83
C ALA A 243 16.21 -15.38 11.46
N VAL A 244 14.91 -15.53 11.71
CA VAL A 244 14.29 -16.75 12.20
C VAL A 244 13.48 -17.38 11.07
N ARG A 245 13.72 -18.67 10.79
CA ARG A 245 13.03 -19.46 9.75
C ARG A 245 12.47 -20.71 10.40
N LEU A 246 11.15 -20.68 10.72
CA LEU A 246 10.47 -21.80 11.39
C LEU A 246 9.06 -22.01 10.84
N PRO A 247 8.54 -23.24 10.86
CA PRO A 247 7.11 -23.49 10.63
C PRO A 247 6.24 -22.65 11.58
N GLY A 248 5.07 -22.23 11.11
CA GLY A 248 4.15 -21.42 11.90
C GLY A 248 4.31 -19.91 11.71
N TYR A 249 5.48 -19.43 11.28
CA TYR A 249 5.61 -18.06 10.78
C TYR A 249 5.22 -17.98 9.30
N VAL A 250 4.62 -16.85 8.93
CA VAL A 250 4.42 -16.48 7.53
C VAL A 250 5.34 -15.31 7.19
N ILE A 251 5.06 -14.13 7.72
CA ILE A 251 5.90 -12.93 7.62
C ILE A 251 5.75 -12.16 8.93
N SER A 252 6.85 -11.85 9.60
CA SER A 252 6.88 -10.93 10.72
C SER A 252 8.19 -10.15 10.75
N LEU A 253 8.13 -8.88 11.09
CA LEU A 253 9.27 -7.99 11.18
C LEU A 253 9.19 -7.22 12.50
N GLU A 254 10.29 -7.20 13.23
CA GLU A 254 10.38 -6.55 14.53
C GLU A 254 11.59 -5.61 14.58
N ALA A 255 11.37 -4.36 15.02
CA ALA A 255 12.40 -3.40 15.36
C ALA A 255 12.43 -3.24 16.88
N VAL A 256 13.56 -3.54 17.49
CA VAL A 256 13.76 -3.45 18.95
C VAL A 256 14.72 -2.32 19.25
N PHE A 257 14.32 -1.40 20.11
CA PHE A 257 15.10 -0.25 20.56
C PHE A 257 15.35 -0.34 22.06
N GLY A 258 16.54 0.04 22.51
CA GLY A 258 16.91 0.00 23.92
C GLY A 258 17.57 1.27 24.42
N LYS A 259 17.34 1.56 25.71
CA LYS A 259 18.07 2.50 26.57
C LYS A 259 18.23 1.86 27.95
N PRO A 260 19.05 2.41 28.87
CA PRO A 260 19.05 1.94 30.26
C PRO A 260 17.64 1.92 30.86
N ASP A 261 17.23 0.75 31.38
CA ASP A 261 15.92 0.49 32.01
C ASP A 261 14.68 0.68 31.11
N GLU A 262 14.87 0.86 29.77
CA GLU A 262 13.79 1.14 28.84
C GLU A 262 13.97 0.38 27.53
N LYS A 263 12.88 -0.20 27.03
CA LYS A 263 12.82 -0.89 25.73
C LYS A 263 11.55 -0.55 24.99
N LEU A 264 11.67 -0.29 23.68
CA LEU A 264 10.56 -0.15 22.75
C LEU A 264 10.64 -1.24 21.68
N THR A 265 9.54 -1.93 21.44
CA THR A 265 9.41 -2.90 20.36
C THR A 265 8.30 -2.49 19.44
N ILE A 266 8.58 -2.46 18.14
CA ILE A 266 7.60 -2.23 17.08
C ILE A 266 7.59 -3.47 16.20
N LYS A 267 6.45 -4.17 16.14
CA LYS A 267 6.32 -5.46 15.44
C LYS A 267 5.18 -5.44 14.46
N HIS A 268 5.41 -5.97 13.27
CA HIS A 268 4.42 -6.29 12.25
C HIS A 268 4.35 -7.81 12.08
N GLU A 269 3.14 -8.34 11.99
CA GLU A 269 2.89 -9.74 11.65
C GLU A 269 1.78 -9.82 10.61
N ALA A 270 1.96 -10.67 9.59
CA ALA A 270 0.96 -10.92 8.56
C ALA A 270 0.77 -12.41 8.32
N GLY A 271 -0.44 -12.79 7.94
CA GLY A 271 -0.79 -14.12 7.48
C GLY A 271 -0.44 -14.34 5.99
N SER A 272 -0.86 -15.49 5.45
CA SER A 272 -0.55 -15.90 4.07
C SER A 272 -1.44 -15.26 3.00
N SER A 273 -2.52 -14.56 3.40
CA SER A 273 -3.43 -13.92 2.45
C SER A 273 -2.87 -12.62 1.89
N ALA A 274 -3.37 -12.20 0.72
CA ALA A 274 -3.03 -10.90 0.14
C ALA A 274 -3.82 -9.72 0.76
N ALA A 275 -4.71 -9.97 1.73
CA ALA A 275 -5.55 -8.94 2.34
C ALA A 275 -4.76 -7.73 2.91
N PRO A 276 -3.61 -7.91 3.58
CA PRO A 276 -2.83 -6.78 4.10
C PRO A 276 -2.36 -5.77 3.04
N TYR A 277 -2.30 -6.18 1.76
CA TYR A 277 -1.84 -5.32 0.66
C TYR A 277 -2.99 -4.52 0.01
N VAL A 278 -4.25 -4.90 0.25
CA VAL A 278 -5.41 -4.29 -0.44
C VAL A 278 -5.57 -2.83 -0.05
N ASP A 279 -5.59 -2.52 1.24
CA ASP A 279 -5.82 -1.15 1.73
C ASP A 279 -4.76 -0.17 1.23
N GLY A 280 -3.49 -0.57 1.21
CA GLY A 280 -2.42 0.25 0.68
C GLY A 280 -2.49 0.42 -0.84
N ALA A 281 -2.96 -0.60 -1.57
CA ALA A 281 -3.18 -0.48 -3.00
C ALA A 281 -4.37 0.44 -3.33
N LEU A 282 -5.46 0.37 -2.55
CA LEU A 282 -6.59 1.29 -2.67
C LEU A 282 -6.17 2.73 -2.36
N LEU A 283 -5.34 2.95 -1.34
CA LEU A 283 -4.74 4.25 -1.05
C LEU A 283 -3.88 4.74 -2.22
N ALA A 284 -3.00 3.90 -2.76
CA ALA A 284 -2.15 4.22 -3.90
C ALA A 284 -2.96 4.62 -5.14
N ILE A 285 -4.06 3.91 -5.44
CA ILE A 285 -4.97 4.24 -6.55
C ILE A 285 -5.57 5.64 -6.37
N ARG A 286 -5.99 6.01 -5.16
CA ARG A 286 -6.57 7.33 -4.87
C ARG A 286 -5.56 8.45 -5.01
N GLU A 287 -4.33 8.21 -4.60
CA GLU A 287 -3.30 9.23 -4.46
C GLU A 287 -2.38 9.35 -5.68
N VAL A 288 -2.32 8.36 -6.57
CA VAL A 288 -1.39 8.40 -7.72
C VAL A 288 -1.62 9.60 -8.63
N GLY A 289 -2.85 10.11 -8.73
CA GLY A 289 -3.17 11.30 -9.52
C GLY A 289 -2.81 12.65 -8.86
N SER A 290 -2.40 12.65 -7.57
CA SER A 290 -2.15 13.87 -6.79
C SER A 290 -0.79 14.54 -7.06
N PHE A 291 0.10 13.90 -7.80
CA PHE A 291 1.44 14.39 -8.15
C PHE A 291 1.73 14.15 -9.63
N LYS A 292 2.94 14.50 -10.11
CA LYS A 292 3.43 14.19 -11.45
C LYS A 292 4.81 13.53 -11.38
N GLY A 293 5.12 12.70 -12.40
CA GLY A 293 6.37 11.97 -12.46
C GLY A 293 6.35 10.67 -11.63
N LEU A 294 7.52 10.19 -11.23
CA LEU A 294 7.71 8.95 -10.49
C LEU A 294 7.89 9.21 -8.99
N LYS A 295 7.13 8.50 -8.17
CA LYS A 295 7.40 8.33 -6.74
C LYS A 295 7.64 6.86 -6.40
N ARG A 296 8.50 6.61 -5.41
CA ARG A 296 8.80 5.25 -4.92
C ARG A 296 8.46 5.14 -3.43
N GLY A 297 7.84 4.01 -3.06
CA GLY A 297 7.39 3.73 -1.70
C GLY A 297 6.01 4.30 -1.37
N LEU A 298 5.18 3.51 -0.65
CA LEU A 298 3.86 3.95 -0.22
C LEU A 298 3.94 5.13 0.76
N ASP A 299 5.03 5.21 1.52
CA ASP A 299 5.32 6.30 2.47
C ASP A 299 5.46 7.68 1.81
N SER A 300 5.71 7.73 0.50
CA SER A 300 5.81 8.99 -0.26
C SER A 300 4.46 9.70 -0.47
N ILE A 301 3.35 9.03 -0.17
CA ILE A 301 1.98 9.55 -0.30
C ILE A 301 1.18 9.53 1.03
N MET A 302 1.83 9.14 2.15
CA MET A 302 1.21 9.05 3.49
C MET A 302 1.60 10.22 4.40
#